data_120a1be8c5b99b926fa3b05288b594f1
#
_entry.id   120a1be8c5b99b926fa3b05288b594f1
#
_cell.length_a   1.000
_cell.length_b   1.000
_cell.length_c   1.000
_cell.angle_alpha   90.00
_cell.angle_beta   90.00
_cell.angle_gamma   90.00
#
_symmetry.space_group_name_H-M   'P 1'
#
loop_
_entity.id
_entity.type
_entity.pdbx_description
1 polymer ?
#
loop_
_entity_poly.entity_id
_entity_poly.type
_entity_poly.pdbx_seq_one_letter_code
_entity_poly.pdbx_strand_id
1 'polypeptide(L)'
;MTIRDIAKAAGVSPATVSLVLNNKSGVSEERRQVIQRLLTQNGYEKRCHDKSSLNILFVKYVQYGTIVEHNGDFINRVLDGLQDEADKLRINLTMRNLNSHHFDEIMDCFKTGGYHGSIILGTELDDAFAQKLEHSPIPTVVLDNMVENYELDSVVMDNRGCAFSGVRYLIECGHRKIGFVKSKYDISNFHQRYEGYRSALEKHDIPFEEKYVFEVEPTMHGAYHDMLNALSKGRELPTSFFAGNDSMGAGVVKALKQYSYRVPEQISMIGIDDLPFCSISDPMLTTMAIPKETMGRMAVRRMYEKVLGDSQECIKKLLYPHLVERESVAKL
;
A
#
# COMPACT_ATOMS: atom_id res chain seq x y z
N MET A 1 -12.29 -43.11 0.80
CA MET A 1 -11.65 -43.99 1.80
C MET A 1 -11.37 -43.19 3.07
N THR A 2 -11.42 -43.81 4.26
CA THR A 2 -11.07 -43.16 5.53
C THR A 2 -9.60 -43.42 5.88
N ILE A 3 -9.02 -42.66 6.82
CA ILE A 3 -7.66 -42.94 7.37
C ILE A 3 -7.56 -44.39 7.90
N ARG A 4 -8.65 -44.94 8.42
CA ARG A 4 -8.71 -46.35 8.89
C ARG A 4 -8.60 -47.33 7.71
N ASP A 5 -9.22 -47.03 6.59
CA ASP A 5 -9.14 -47.85 5.39
C ASP A 5 -7.74 -47.83 4.77
N ILE A 6 -7.08 -46.70 4.77
CA ILE A 6 -5.68 -46.56 4.33
C ILE A 6 -4.73 -47.32 5.26
N ALA A 7 -4.94 -47.21 6.55
CA ALA A 7 -4.17 -47.96 7.55
C ALA A 7 -4.29 -49.49 7.32
N LYS A 8 -5.50 -49.98 7.06
CA LYS A 8 -5.75 -51.37 6.72
C LYS A 8 -5.10 -51.82 5.41
N ALA A 9 -5.17 -50.98 4.37
CA ALA A 9 -4.53 -51.23 3.08
C ALA A 9 -2.98 -51.21 3.15
N ALA A 10 -2.40 -50.37 3.99
CA ALA A 10 -0.96 -50.29 4.22
C ALA A 10 -0.43 -51.30 5.27
N GLY A 11 -1.29 -52.07 5.92
CA GLY A 11 -0.90 -53.01 6.97
C GLY A 11 -0.31 -52.36 8.22
N VAL A 12 -0.79 -51.16 8.58
CA VAL A 12 -0.27 -50.36 9.70
C VAL A 12 -1.41 -49.86 10.61
N SER A 13 -1.06 -49.30 11.75
CA SER A 13 -2.06 -48.67 12.63
C SER A 13 -2.51 -47.30 12.06
N PRO A 14 -3.72 -46.82 12.39
CA PRO A 14 -4.14 -45.46 12.04
C PRO A 14 -3.21 -44.39 12.61
N ALA A 15 -2.58 -44.65 13.74
CA ALA A 15 -1.57 -43.76 14.33
C ALA A 15 -0.32 -43.68 13.44
N THR A 16 0.12 -44.77 12.81
CA THR A 16 1.25 -44.80 11.87
C THR A 16 0.92 -43.99 10.62
N VAL A 17 -0.30 -44.07 10.07
CA VAL A 17 -0.75 -43.25 8.94
C VAL A 17 -0.75 -41.77 9.34
N SER A 18 -1.21 -41.45 10.56
CA SER A 18 -1.16 -40.08 11.09
C SER A 18 0.26 -39.55 11.25
N LEU A 19 1.22 -40.37 11.65
CA LEU A 19 2.65 -40.00 11.71
C LEU A 19 3.19 -39.63 10.32
N VAL A 20 2.86 -40.43 9.30
CA VAL A 20 3.26 -40.16 7.91
C VAL A 20 2.58 -38.92 7.36
N LEU A 21 1.28 -38.76 7.58
CA LEU A 21 0.49 -37.60 7.17
C LEU A 21 1.03 -36.29 7.77
N ASN A 22 1.53 -36.35 9.01
CA ASN A 22 2.09 -35.22 9.73
C ASN A 22 3.63 -35.15 9.67
N ASN A 23 4.26 -35.90 8.77
CA ASN A 23 5.72 -35.95 8.55
C ASN A 23 6.56 -36.16 9.83
N LYS A 24 6.03 -36.88 10.84
CA LYS A 24 6.74 -37.15 12.08
C LYS A 24 7.67 -38.36 11.95
N SER A 25 8.73 -38.39 12.73
CA SER A 25 9.67 -39.53 12.83
C SER A 25 8.97 -40.75 13.48
N GLY A 26 9.55 -41.93 13.27
CA GLY A 26 9.03 -43.18 13.85
C GLY A 26 8.42 -44.16 12.85
N VAL A 27 8.56 -43.89 11.52
CA VAL A 27 8.14 -44.78 10.44
C VAL A 27 9.30 -44.97 9.48
N SER A 28 9.62 -46.24 9.11
CA SER A 28 10.69 -46.50 8.14
C SER A 28 10.38 -45.91 6.77
N GLU A 29 11.40 -45.54 6.02
CA GLU A 29 11.25 -44.85 4.71
C GLU A 29 10.45 -45.69 3.71
N GLU A 30 10.63 -47.00 3.67
CA GLU A 30 9.87 -47.90 2.82
C GLU A 30 8.36 -47.87 3.15
N ARG A 31 8.00 -47.93 4.41
CA ARG A 31 6.59 -47.84 4.85
C ARG A 31 6.02 -46.45 4.62
N ARG A 32 6.83 -45.41 4.79
CA ARG A 32 6.45 -44.03 4.51
C ARG A 32 6.02 -43.86 3.07
N GLN A 33 6.82 -44.36 2.11
CA GLN A 33 6.52 -44.29 0.68
C GLN A 33 5.24 -45.05 0.31
N VAL A 34 5.00 -46.23 0.87
CA VAL A 34 3.77 -46.99 0.62
C VAL A 34 2.54 -46.22 1.11
N ILE A 35 2.60 -45.68 2.32
CA ILE A 35 1.49 -44.91 2.92
C ILE A 35 1.26 -43.61 2.12
N GLN A 36 2.29 -42.92 1.68
CA GLN A 36 2.19 -41.73 0.86
C GLN A 36 1.50 -41.98 -0.47
N ARG A 37 1.87 -43.06 -1.18
CA ARG A 37 1.19 -43.46 -2.44
C ARG A 37 -0.29 -43.69 -2.22
N LEU A 38 -0.67 -44.44 -1.17
CA LEU A 38 -2.07 -44.71 -0.87
C LEU A 38 -2.84 -43.44 -0.49
N LEU A 39 -2.22 -42.51 0.21
CA LEU A 39 -2.79 -41.21 0.53
C LEU A 39 -3.07 -40.40 -0.74
N THR A 40 -2.10 -40.27 -1.63
CA THR A 40 -2.23 -39.53 -2.91
C THR A 40 -3.27 -40.18 -3.82
N GLN A 41 -3.28 -41.51 -3.97
CA GLN A 41 -4.24 -42.22 -4.83
C GLN A 41 -5.70 -42.09 -4.34
N ASN A 42 -5.92 -41.79 -3.07
CA ASN A 42 -7.24 -41.64 -2.48
C ASN A 42 -7.64 -40.19 -2.19
N GLY A 43 -6.94 -39.23 -2.81
CA GLY A 43 -7.27 -37.81 -2.68
C GLY A 43 -6.96 -37.23 -1.30
N TYR A 44 -6.20 -37.93 -0.46
CA TYR A 44 -5.58 -37.38 0.72
C TYR A 44 -4.30 -36.63 0.30
N GLU A 45 -4.45 -35.66 -0.57
CA GLU A 45 -3.38 -34.67 -0.74
C GLU A 45 -3.17 -33.98 0.60
N LYS A 46 -1.92 -33.88 0.97
CA LYS A 46 -1.47 -33.15 2.14
C LYS A 46 -2.08 -31.75 2.08
N ARG A 47 -3.24 -31.54 2.69
CA ARG A 47 -3.50 -30.20 3.23
C ARG A 47 -2.39 -30.01 4.25
N CYS A 48 -1.34 -29.29 3.83
CA CYS A 48 -0.29 -28.86 4.73
C CYS A 48 -0.89 -27.91 5.76
N HIS A 49 -1.64 -28.48 6.69
CA HIS A 49 -1.96 -27.90 7.98
C HIS A 49 -1.03 -28.51 9.02
N ASP A 50 0.25 -28.43 8.78
CA ASP A 50 1.20 -28.40 9.88
C ASP A 50 0.88 -27.14 10.67
N LYS A 51 0.65 -27.27 11.98
CA LYS A 51 0.30 -26.17 12.89
C LYS A 51 1.49 -25.22 13.14
N SER A 52 2.49 -25.18 12.29
CA SER A 52 3.48 -24.12 12.28
C SER A 52 2.82 -22.90 11.62
N SER A 53 2.47 -21.92 12.41
CA SER A 53 2.05 -20.61 11.92
C SER A 53 3.12 -20.08 10.96
N LEU A 54 2.73 -19.59 9.80
CA LEU A 54 3.66 -18.94 8.88
C LEU A 54 4.23 -17.69 9.56
N ASN A 55 5.54 -17.51 9.50
CA ASN A 55 6.21 -16.32 10.02
C ASN A 55 6.48 -15.38 8.85
N ILE A 56 5.84 -14.23 8.83
CA ILE A 56 6.00 -13.20 7.81
C ILE A 56 6.65 -11.97 8.46
N LEU A 57 7.67 -11.44 7.80
CA LEU A 57 8.33 -10.21 8.22
C LEU A 57 7.66 -9.01 7.54
N PHE A 58 7.06 -8.11 8.32
CA PHE A 58 6.64 -6.81 7.83
C PHE A 58 7.77 -5.81 8.05
N VAL A 59 8.19 -5.16 6.97
CA VAL A 59 9.25 -4.15 6.99
C VAL A 59 8.66 -2.80 6.64
N LYS A 60 8.77 -1.84 7.55
CA LYS A 60 8.53 -0.43 7.26
C LYS A 60 9.83 0.16 6.74
N TYR A 61 9.91 0.39 5.42
CA TYR A 61 11.07 1.03 4.80
C TYR A 61 10.98 2.55 4.89
N VAL A 62 12.06 3.17 5.34
CA VAL A 62 12.16 4.63 5.54
C VAL A 62 13.43 5.13 4.85
N GLN A 63 13.27 6.00 3.86
CA GLN A 63 14.38 6.66 3.15
C GLN A 63 14.56 8.11 3.60
N TYR A 64 13.49 8.86 3.58
CA TYR A 64 13.50 10.29 3.94
C TYR A 64 13.02 10.53 5.38
N GLY A 65 12.26 9.60 5.93
CA GLY A 65 11.62 9.71 7.25
C GLY A 65 10.35 10.55 7.25
N THR A 66 10.35 11.66 6.55
CA THR A 66 9.29 12.67 6.60
C THR A 66 7.94 12.16 6.13
N ILE A 67 7.88 11.35 5.06
CA ILE A 67 6.59 10.94 4.47
C ILE A 67 5.96 9.81 5.30
N VAL A 68 6.76 8.81 5.64
CA VAL A 68 6.29 7.62 6.36
C VAL A 68 6.05 7.94 7.83
N GLU A 69 6.89 8.75 8.48
CA GLU A 69 6.76 9.07 9.90
C GLU A 69 5.58 10.02 10.18
N HIS A 70 5.28 10.95 9.27
CA HIS A 70 4.18 11.90 9.44
C HIS A 70 2.83 11.40 8.89
N ASN A 71 2.75 10.18 8.33
CA ASN A 71 1.51 9.58 7.84
C ASN A 71 1.02 8.41 8.73
N GLY A 72 1.12 8.59 10.04
CA GLY A 72 0.80 7.54 11.03
C GLY A 72 -0.63 7.00 10.90
N ASP A 73 -1.64 7.84 10.65
CA ASP A 73 -3.03 7.40 10.50
C ASP A 73 -3.23 6.48 9.29
N PHE A 74 -2.60 6.80 8.14
CA PHE A 74 -2.62 5.94 6.96
C PHE A 74 -1.98 4.58 7.27
N ILE A 75 -0.78 4.60 7.86
CA ILE A 75 -0.02 3.39 8.16
C ILE A 75 -0.75 2.52 9.17
N ASN A 76 -1.30 3.10 10.25
CA ASN A 76 -2.03 2.34 11.27
C ASN A 76 -3.22 1.59 10.67
N ARG A 77 -4.01 2.20 9.79
CA ARG A 77 -5.13 1.52 9.13
C ARG A 77 -4.68 0.42 8.17
N VAL A 78 -3.54 0.59 7.50
CA VAL A 78 -2.93 -0.47 6.69
C VAL A 78 -2.51 -1.63 7.60
N LEU A 79 -1.90 -1.34 8.75
CA LEU A 79 -1.51 -2.34 9.75
C LEU A 79 -2.70 -3.07 10.35
N ASP A 80 -3.81 -2.39 10.63
CA ASP A 80 -5.07 -3.01 11.07
C ASP A 80 -5.54 -4.05 10.05
N GLY A 81 -5.52 -3.70 8.77
CA GLY A 81 -5.87 -4.63 7.69
C GLY A 81 -4.91 -5.81 7.56
N LEU A 82 -3.61 -5.58 7.74
CA LEU A 82 -2.59 -6.65 7.77
C LEU A 82 -2.84 -7.62 8.93
N GLN A 83 -3.05 -7.09 10.15
CA GLN A 83 -3.27 -7.90 11.34
C GLN A 83 -4.57 -8.70 11.25
N ASP A 84 -5.67 -8.06 10.84
CA ASP A 84 -6.98 -8.73 10.65
C ASP A 84 -6.89 -9.96 9.75
N GLU A 85 -6.15 -9.87 8.66
CA GLU A 85 -6.03 -10.97 7.71
C GLU A 85 -5.01 -12.03 8.17
N ALA A 86 -3.93 -11.58 8.81
CA ALA A 86 -2.93 -12.48 9.38
C ALA A 86 -3.53 -13.39 10.46
N ASP A 87 -4.40 -12.84 11.32
CA ASP A 87 -5.09 -13.59 12.36
C ASP A 87 -6.02 -14.66 11.76
N LYS A 88 -6.77 -14.31 10.71
CA LYS A 88 -7.66 -15.26 10.00
C LYS A 88 -6.87 -16.41 9.37
N LEU A 89 -5.71 -16.12 8.80
CA LEU A 89 -4.85 -17.09 8.13
C LEU A 89 -3.83 -17.76 9.07
N ARG A 90 -3.83 -17.40 10.37
CA ARG A 90 -2.88 -17.87 11.39
C ARG A 90 -1.42 -17.61 11.02
N ILE A 91 -1.17 -16.41 10.54
CA ILE A 91 0.16 -15.90 10.21
C ILE A 91 0.70 -15.11 11.39
N ASN A 92 1.94 -15.37 11.78
CA ASN A 92 2.68 -14.54 12.75
C ASN A 92 3.35 -13.39 11.97
N LEU A 93 2.97 -12.16 12.27
CA LEU A 93 3.64 -10.97 11.75
C LEU A 93 4.71 -10.48 12.72
N THR A 94 5.93 -10.38 12.24
CA THR A 94 7.02 -9.68 12.94
C THR A 94 7.26 -8.36 12.25
N MET A 95 7.27 -7.26 13.00
CA MET A 95 7.45 -5.92 12.45
C MET A 95 8.86 -5.40 12.70
N ARG A 96 9.47 -4.77 11.66
CA ARG A 96 10.74 -4.06 11.76
C ARG A 96 10.70 -2.75 10.99
N ASN A 97 11.33 -1.73 11.56
CA ASN A 97 11.63 -0.48 10.86
C ASN A 97 13.06 -0.58 10.33
N LEU A 98 13.24 -0.28 9.06
CA LEU A 98 14.53 -0.33 8.40
C LEU A 98 14.72 0.91 7.53
N ASN A 99 15.90 1.46 7.52
CA ASN A 99 16.24 2.58 6.64
C ASN A 99 17.18 2.14 5.51
N SER A 100 17.37 3.00 4.53
CA SER A 100 18.19 2.75 3.34
C SER A 100 19.64 2.32 3.64
N HIS A 101 20.17 2.68 4.80
CA HIS A 101 21.56 2.36 5.19
C HIS A 101 21.74 0.93 5.72
N HIS A 102 20.65 0.21 6.01
CA HIS A 102 20.66 -1.13 6.62
C HIS A 102 20.17 -2.23 5.67
N PHE A 103 20.40 -2.06 4.35
CA PHE A 103 19.94 -3.05 3.36
C PHE A 103 20.50 -4.46 3.63
N ASP A 104 21.80 -4.56 3.91
CA ASP A 104 22.45 -5.86 4.11
C ASP A 104 21.88 -6.57 5.34
N GLU A 105 21.51 -5.82 6.40
CA GLU A 105 20.84 -6.36 7.57
C GLU A 105 19.45 -6.94 7.24
N ILE A 106 18.72 -6.34 6.30
CA ILE A 106 17.42 -6.87 5.83
C ILE A 106 17.63 -8.19 5.11
N MET A 107 18.59 -8.23 4.17
CA MET A 107 18.89 -9.44 3.40
C MET A 107 19.39 -10.57 4.29
N ASP A 108 20.17 -10.26 5.32
CA ASP A 108 20.60 -11.23 6.31
C ASP A 108 19.44 -11.73 7.18
N CYS A 109 18.51 -10.84 7.57
CA CYS A 109 17.27 -11.21 8.22
C CYS A 109 16.41 -12.17 7.37
N PHE A 110 16.35 -11.95 6.05
CA PHE A 110 15.62 -12.84 5.13
C PHE A 110 16.26 -14.22 5.07
N LYS A 111 17.59 -14.32 5.11
CA LYS A 111 18.33 -15.59 5.04
C LYS A 111 18.29 -16.38 6.35
N THR A 112 18.41 -15.67 7.48
CA THR A 112 18.71 -16.30 8.79
C THR A 112 17.55 -16.22 9.78
N GLY A 113 16.56 -15.34 9.54
CA GLY A 113 15.49 -15.03 10.48
C GLY A 113 14.36 -16.06 10.57
N GLY A 114 14.37 -17.11 9.74
CA GLY A 114 13.33 -18.14 9.73
C GLY A 114 11.97 -17.64 9.25
N TYR A 115 11.95 -16.58 8.45
CA TYR A 115 10.74 -16.04 7.82
C TYR A 115 10.42 -16.79 6.53
N HIS A 116 9.13 -17.01 6.29
CA HIS A 116 8.63 -17.67 5.09
C HIS A 116 8.39 -16.69 3.94
N GLY A 117 8.29 -15.39 4.24
CA GLY A 117 8.14 -14.30 3.29
C GLY A 117 8.20 -12.93 3.95
N SER A 118 8.19 -11.88 3.15
CA SER A 118 8.27 -10.49 3.63
C SER A 118 7.26 -9.58 2.92
N ILE A 119 6.64 -8.66 3.68
CA ILE A 119 5.81 -7.57 3.16
C ILE A 119 6.55 -6.27 3.45
N ILE A 120 6.87 -5.50 2.41
CA ILE A 120 7.62 -4.25 2.52
C ILE A 120 6.67 -3.08 2.32
N LEU A 121 6.47 -2.24 3.32
CA LEU A 121 5.84 -0.93 3.12
C LEU A 121 6.83 -0.04 2.38
N GLY A 122 6.59 0.13 1.09
CA GLY A 122 7.51 0.72 0.12
C GLY A 122 7.13 2.14 -0.33
N THR A 123 6.38 2.91 0.47
CA THR A 123 5.98 4.28 0.12
C THR A 123 7.16 5.13 -0.36
N GLU A 124 8.30 5.03 0.34
CA GLU A 124 9.54 5.74 0.02
C GLU A 124 10.58 4.87 -0.72
N LEU A 125 10.17 3.71 -1.25
CA LEU A 125 11.08 2.75 -1.90
C LEU A 125 11.61 3.34 -3.22
N ASP A 126 12.93 3.35 -3.34
CA ASP A 126 13.62 3.75 -4.57
C ASP A 126 13.91 2.55 -5.49
N ASP A 127 14.30 2.86 -6.73
CA ASP A 127 14.61 1.87 -7.75
C ASP A 127 15.81 0.98 -7.37
N ALA A 128 16.82 1.55 -6.68
CA ALA A 128 18.01 0.78 -6.29
C ALA A 128 17.67 -0.29 -5.27
N PHE A 129 16.74 0.00 -4.35
CA PHE A 129 16.28 -0.97 -3.37
C PHE A 129 15.30 -1.98 -4.00
N ALA A 130 14.40 -1.52 -4.89
CA ALA A 130 13.50 -2.40 -5.62
C ALA A 130 14.26 -3.45 -6.45
N GLN A 131 15.31 -3.03 -7.17
CA GLN A 131 16.19 -3.94 -7.93
C GLN A 131 16.82 -5.02 -7.04
N LYS A 132 17.23 -4.68 -5.84
CA LYS A 132 17.80 -5.65 -4.90
C LYS A 132 16.74 -6.60 -4.32
N LEU A 133 15.50 -6.11 -4.08
CA LEU A 133 14.38 -6.93 -3.61
C LEU A 133 13.93 -7.97 -4.64
N GLU A 134 14.10 -7.71 -5.93
CA GLU A 134 13.82 -8.68 -7.01
C GLU A 134 14.61 -9.99 -6.84
N HIS A 135 15.78 -9.91 -6.20
CA HIS A 135 16.63 -11.06 -5.88
C HIS A 135 16.50 -11.52 -4.42
N SER A 136 15.38 -11.20 -3.79
CA SER A 136 15.10 -11.62 -2.41
C SER A 136 15.15 -13.15 -2.27
N PRO A 137 15.82 -13.69 -1.21
CA PRO A 137 15.87 -15.13 -0.98
C PRO A 137 14.53 -15.72 -0.48
N ILE A 138 13.56 -14.90 -0.15
CA ILE A 138 12.22 -15.28 0.28
C ILE A 138 11.16 -14.53 -0.53
N PRO A 139 9.95 -15.08 -0.71
CA PRO A 139 8.84 -14.36 -1.33
C PRO A 139 8.66 -12.96 -0.73
N THR A 140 8.52 -11.95 -1.59
CA THR A 140 8.38 -10.56 -1.15
C THR A 140 7.18 -9.92 -1.86
N VAL A 141 6.37 -9.18 -1.09
CA VAL A 141 5.26 -8.34 -1.59
C VAL A 141 5.52 -6.90 -1.19
N VAL A 142 5.51 -5.99 -2.16
CA VAL A 142 5.65 -4.55 -1.91
C VAL A 142 4.27 -3.93 -1.72
N LEU A 143 4.12 -3.15 -0.67
CA LEU A 143 2.88 -2.45 -0.33
C LEU A 143 3.08 -0.95 -0.51
N ASP A 144 2.11 -0.28 -1.11
CA ASP A 144 2.10 1.17 -1.34
C ASP A 144 3.20 1.70 -2.28
N ASN A 145 3.69 0.83 -3.19
CA ASN A 145 4.54 1.23 -4.32
C ASN A 145 4.31 0.25 -5.48
N MET A 146 4.18 0.78 -6.69
CA MET A 146 3.90 -0.03 -7.88
C MET A 146 5.12 -0.87 -8.31
N VAL A 147 6.35 -0.39 -8.04
CA VAL A 147 7.61 -1.01 -8.52
C VAL A 147 7.53 -1.43 -9.99
N GLU A 148 7.15 -0.47 -10.86
CA GLU A 148 6.71 -0.72 -12.25
C GLU A 148 7.69 -1.55 -13.08
N ASN A 149 8.98 -1.34 -12.89
CA ASN A 149 10.04 -1.91 -13.72
C ASN A 149 10.62 -3.23 -13.17
N TYR A 150 10.04 -3.79 -12.09
CA TYR A 150 10.58 -4.95 -11.38
C TYR A 150 9.57 -6.09 -11.27
N GLU A 151 10.05 -7.34 -11.34
CA GLU A 151 9.24 -8.55 -11.16
C GLU A 151 8.95 -8.82 -9.66
N LEU A 152 8.34 -7.83 -9.01
CA LEU A 152 7.91 -7.88 -7.60
C LEU A 152 6.40 -7.81 -7.51
N ASP A 153 5.81 -8.66 -6.68
CA ASP A 153 4.40 -8.52 -6.35
C ASP A 153 4.15 -7.20 -5.63
N SER A 154 3.09 -6.50 -5.99
CA SER A 154 2.73 -5.27 -5.31
C SER A 154 1.22 -5.11 -5.08
N VAL A 155 0.89 -4.42 -4.00
CA VAL A 155 -0.47 -3.97 -3.68
C VAL A 155 -0.42 -2.46 -3.44
N VAL A 156 -1.08 -1.69 -4.29
CA VAL A 156 -0.99 -0.23 -4.29
C VAL A 156 -2.32 0.40 -4.71
N MET A 157 -2.57 1.64 -4.31
CA MET A 157 -3.68 2.41 -4.88
C MET A 157 -3.39 2.82 -6.31
N ASP A 158 -4.43 2.99 -7.12
CA ASP A 158 -4.32 3.62 -8.44
C ASP A 158 -4.07 5.13 -8.29
N ASN A 159 -2.81 5.52 -8.15
CA ASN A 159 -2.41 6.92 -7.95
C ASN A 159 -2.77 7.81 -9.16
N ARG A 160 -2.57 7.30 -10.40
CA ARG A 160 -2.91 8.04 -11.63
C ARG A 160 -4.41 8.23 -11.75
N GLY A 161 -5.19 7.15 -11.64
CA GLY A 161 -6.64 7.19 -11.72
C GLY A 161 -7.28 7.97 -10.57
N CYS A 162 -6.68 7.96 -9.38
CA CYS A 162 -7.07 8.77 -8.24
C CYS A 162 -7.01 10.26 -8.58
N ALA A 163 -5.85 10.74 -8.99
CA ALA A 163 -5.64 12.15 -9.33
C ALA A 163 -6.48 12.56 -10.55
N PHE A 164 -6.55 11.71 -11.57
CA PHE A 164 -7.43 11.94 -12.72
C PHE A 164 -8.88 12.15 -12.28
N SER A 165 -9.40 11.28 -11.41
CA SER A 165 -10.80 11.35 -10.96
C SER A 165 -11.08 12.56 -10.08
N GLY A 166 -10.16 12.92 -9.17
CA GLY A 166 -10.30 14.12 -8.32
C GLY A 166 -10.26 15.42 -9.14
N VAL A 167 -9.37 15.51 -10.12
CA VAL A 167 -9.29 16.67 -11.01
C VAL A 167 -10.51 16.75 -11.93
N ARG A 168 -10.98 15.62 -12.47
CA ARG A 168 -12.22 15.56 -13.24
C ARG A 168 -13.41 16.09 -12.42
N TYR A 169 -13.51 15.74 -11.15
CA TYR A 169 -14.57 16.27 -10.29
C TYR A 169 -14.51 17.80 -10.16
N LEU A 170 -13.29 18.40 -10.01
CA LEU A 170 -13.15 19.86 -10.04
C LEU A 170 -13.61 20.46 -11.37
N ILE A 171 -13.32 19.80 -12.48
CA ILE A 171 -13.76 20.22 -13.81
C ILE A 171 -15.29 20.17 -13.95
N GLU A 172 -15.92 19.09 -13.44
CA GLU A 172 -17.38 18.91 -13.40
C GLU A 172 -18.06 19.95 -12.49
N CYS A 173 -17.34 20.44 -11.44
CA CYS A 173 -17.79 21.57 -10.62
C CYS A 173 -17.61 22.95 -11.29
N GLY A 174 -17.10 23.02 -12.52
CA GLY A 174 -16.98 24.25 -13.31
C GLY A 174 -15.57 24.88 -13.31
N HIS A 175 -14.63 24.36 -12.53
CA HIS A 175 -13.27 24.90 -12.48
C HIS A 175 -12.50 24.67 -13.79
N ARG A 176 -11.75 25.70 -14.22
CA ARG A 176 -10.88 25.66 -15.41
C ARG A 176 -9.44 26.07 -15.10
N LYS A 177 -9.22 26.86 -14.05
CA LYS A 177 -7.90 27.16 -13.50
C LYS A 177 -7.68 26.24 -12.30
N ILE A 178 -7.01 25.13 -12.54
CA ILE A 178 -6.82 24.06 -11.56
C ILE A 178 -5.33 23.94 -11.28
N GLY A 179 -4.93 24.12 -10.03
CA GLY A 179 -3.55 23.96 -9.59
C GLY A 179 -3.29 22.60 -8.95
N PHE A 180 -2.01 22.30 -8.79
CA PHE A 180 -1.53 21.11 -8.13
C PHE A 180 -0.61 21.46 -6.97
N VAL A 181 -0.89 20.93 -5.77
CA VAL A 181 0.02 21.01 -4.64
C VAL A 181 0.93 19.79 -4.67
N LYS A 182 2.17 20.00 -5.14
CA LYS A 182 3.18 18.99 -5.39
C LYS A 182 4.09 18.83 -4.19
N SER A 183 4.50 17.59 -3.89
CA SER A 183 5.53 17.32 -2.90
C SER A 183 6.92 17.72 -3.40
N LYS A 184 7.78 18.22 -2.50
CA LYS A 184 9.22 18.44 -2.75
C LYS A 184 10.00 17.12 -2.82
N TYR A 185 9.44 16.02 -2.30
CA TYR A 185 10.07 14.71 -2.37
C TYR A 185 9.59 13.96 -3.61
N ASP A 186 10.56 13.40 -4.33
CA ASP A 186 10.30 12.60 -5.52
C ASP A 186 10.12 11.13 -5.12
N ILE A 187 8.86 10.72 -4.91
CA ILE A 187 8.47 9.34 -4.72
C ILE A 187 7.46 8.92 -5.79
N SER A 188 7.46 7.64 -6.14
CA SER A 188 6.62 7.07 -7.20
C SER A 188 5.15 7.48 -7.08
N ASN A 189 4.57 7.42 -5.87
CA ASN A 189 3.16 7.77 -5.64
C ASN A 189 2.86 9.24 -6.00
N PHE A 190 3.69 10.20 -5.58
CA PHE A 190 3.50 11.61 -5.91
C PHE A 190 3.71 11.91 -7.39
N HIS A 191 4.67 11.23 -8.02
CA HIS A 191 4.90 11.33 -9.45
C HIS A 191 3.67 10.87 -10.24
N GLN A 192 3.13 9.70 -9.93
CA GLN A 192 1.92 9.16 -10.57
C GLN A 192 0.68 10.03 -10.34
N ARG A 193 0.53 10.64 -9.16
CA ARG A 193 -0.57 11.60 -8.88
C ARG A 193 -0.43 12.85 -9.76
N TYR A 194 0.79 13.36 -9.94
CA TYR A 194 1.04 14.49 -10.83
C TYR A 194 0.75 14.16 -12.30
N GLU A 195 1.12 12.97 -12.77
CA GLU A 195 0.76 12.49 -14.12
C GLU A 195 -0.75 12.38 -14.31
N GLY A 196 -1.47 11.87 -13.31
CA GLY A 196 -2.93 11.78 -13.34
C GLY A 196 -3.61 13.15 -13.41
N TYR A 197 -3.09 14.14 -12.65
CA TYR A 197 -3.53 15.54 -12.75
C TYR A 197 -3.34 16.08 -14.16
N ARG A 198 -2.15 15.94 -14.74
CA ARG A 198 -1.85 16.43 -16.11
C ARG A 198 -2.73 15.75 -17.16
N SER A 199 -2.90 14.44 -17.05
CA SER A 199 -3.75 13.66 -17.96
C SER A 199 -5.22 14.09 -17.90
N ALA A 200 -5.73 14.45 -16.72
CA ALA A 200 -7.10 14.96 -16.58
C ALA A 200 -7.27 16.32 -17.27
N LEU A 201 -6.32 17.25 -17.11
CA LEU A 201 -6.35 18.54 -17.82
C LEU A 201 -6.35 18.34 -19.33
N GLU A 202 -5.42 17.54 -19.85
CA GLU A 202 -5.28 17.24 -21.27
C GLU A 202 -6.57 16.62 -21.84
N LYS A 203 -7.13 15.64 -21.17
CA LYS A 203 -8.36 14.94 -21.59
C LYS A 203 -9.57 15.87 -21.70
N HIS A 204 -9.57 16.96 -20.96
CA HIS A 204 -10.66 17.94 -20.92
C HIS A 204 -10.32 19.28 -21.60
N ASP A 205 -9.27 19.30 -22.45
CA ASP A 205 -8.82 20.47 -23.22
C ASP A 205 -8.53 21.70 -22.33
N ILE A 206 -8.04 21.49 -21.10
CA ILE A 206 -7.60 22.55 -20.19
C ILE A 206 -6.10 22.73 -20.29
N PRO A 207 -5.58 23.92 -20.64
CA PRO A 207 -4.16 24.17 -20.71
C PRO A 207 -3.46 23.93 -19.36
N PHE A 208 -2.38 23.17 -19.39
CA PHE A 208 -1.50 23.06 -18.23
C PHE A 208 -0.69 24.36 -18.07
N GLU A 209 -0.70 24.92 -16.86
CA GLU A 209 0.04 26.12 -16.53
C GLU A 209 0.97 25.87 -15.33
N GLU A 210 2.28 25.86 -15.56
CA GLU A 210 3.31 25.62 -14.53
C GLU A 210 3.19 26.57 -13.33
N LYS A 211 2.73 27.81 -13.54
CA LYS A 211 2.51 28.79 -12.46
C LYS A 211 1.51 28.33 -11.39
N TYR A 212 0.64 27.35 -11.70
CA TYR A 212 -0.33 26.77 -10.77
C TYR A 212 0.18 25.51 -10.08
N VAL A 213 1.42 25.09 -10.31
CA VAL A 213 2.07 24.01 -9.57
C VAL A 213 2.84 24.60 -8.38
N PHE A 214 2.45 24.22 -7.16
CA PHE A 214 3.05 24.70 -5.92
C PHE A 214 3.78 23.55 -5.22
N GLU A 215 5.10 23.62 -5.18
CA GLU A 215 5.92 22.64 -4.47
C GLU A 215 5.98 22.95 -2.98
N VAL A 216 5.61 21.98 -2.17
CA VAL A 216 5.56 22.11 -0.70
C VAL A 216 6.15 20.86 -0.02
N GLU A 217 6.57 21.03 1.21
CA GLU A 217 6.91 19.91 2.10
C GLU A 217 5.66 19.04 2.34
N PRO A 218 5.71 17.69 2.24
CA PRO A 218 4.51 16.83 2.32
C PRO A 218 3.97 16.62 3.74
N THR A 219 4.06 17.65 4.58
CA THR A 219 3.48 17.71 5.92
C THR A 219 2.53 18.89 6.02
N MET A 220 1.57 18.85 6.96
CA MET A 220 0.64 19.97 7.17
C MET A 220 1.38 21.25 7.54
N HIS A 221 2.37 21.16 8.42
CA HIS A 221 3.16 22.32 8.87
C HIS A 221 4.05 22.86 7.76
N GLY A 222 4.78 21.99 7.05
CA GLY A 222 5.66 22.41 5.97
C GLY A 222 4.90 23.01 4.79
N ALA A 223 3.79 22.38 4.36
CA ALA A 223 2.93 22.91 3.31
C ALA A 223 2.34 24.28 3.65
N TYR A 224 1.95 24.48 4.93
CA TYR A 224 1.50 25.78 5.40
C TYR A 224 2.57 26.86 5.22
N HIS A 225 3.81 26.63 5.66
CA HIS A 225 4.90 27.60 5.56
C HIS A 225 5.34 27.86 4.11
N ASP A 226 5.43 26.81 3.30
CA ASP A 226 5.79 26.95 1.89
C ASP A 226 4.74 27.75 1.12
N MET A 227 3.45 27.51 1.40
CA MET A 227 2.36 28.26 0.78
C MET A 227 2.34 29.72 1.26
N LEU A 228 2.58 30.01 2.55
CA LEU A 228 2.73 31.39 3.03
C LEU A 228 3.85 32.14 2.29
N ASN A 229 4.99 31.48 2.08
CA ASN A 229 6.10 32.06 1.31
C ASN A 229 5.71 32.33 -0.16
N ALA A 230 4.95 31.44 -0.79
CA ALA A 230 4.44 31.66 -2.15
C ALA A 230 3.48 32.85 -2.22
N LEU A 231 2.55 32.95 -1.26
CA LEU A 231 1.58 34.04 -1.17
C LEU A 231 2.25 35.39 -0.90
N SER A 232 3.26 35.43 -0.03
CA SER A 232 4.01 36.68 0.27
C SER A 232 4.74 37.25 -0.96
N LYS A 233 5.06 36.39 -1.96
CA LYS A 233 5.67 36.80 -3.22
C LYS A 233 4.66 37.21 -4.29
N GLY A 234 3.36 37.27 -3.96
CA GLY A 234 2.29 37.66 -4.87
C GLY A 234 2.04 36.67 -6.01
N ARG A 235 2.30 35.39 -5.78
CA ARG A 235 2.08 34.33 -6.79
C ARG A 235 0.61 34.24 -7.16
N GLU A 236 0.31 34.21 -8.46
CA GLU A 236 -1.07 34.03 -8.96
C GLU A 236 -1.64 32.68 -8.52
N LEU A 237 -2.91 32.68 -8.10
CA LEU A 237 -3.60 31.50 -7.64
C LEU A 237 -4.63 31.00 -8.65
N PRO A 238 -4.84 29.68 -8.77
CA PRO A 238 -5.96 29.10 -9.51
C PRO A 238 -7.27 29.21 -8.71
N THR A 239 -8.39 28.79 -9.31
CA THR A 239 -9.70 28.73 -8.61
C THR A 239 -9.88 27.45 -7.80
N SER A 240 -9.05 26.45 -8.02
CA SER A 240 -9.05 25.21 -7.25
C SER A 240 -7.69 24.54 -7.23
N PHE A 241 -7.44 23.75 -6.20
CA PHE A 241 -6.26 22.90 -6.08
C PHE A 241 -6.65 21.43 -5.91
N PHE A 242 -5.84 20.58 -6.53
CA PHE A 242 -5.73 19.18 -6.20
C PHE A 242 -4.41 18.97 -5.44
N ALA A 243 -4.48 18.51 -4.18
CA ALA A 243 -3.31 18.30 -3.34
C ALA A 243 -2.82 16.86 -3.42
N GLY A 244 -1.50 16.67 -3.44
CA GLY A 244 -0.87 15.35 -3.48
C GLY A 244 -1.18 14.46 -2.28
N ASN A 245 -1.59 15.03 -1.13
CA ASN A 245 -2.22 14.33 0.00
C ASN A 245 -3.02 15.32 0.87
N ASP A 246 -3.79 14.80 1.84
CA ASP A 246 -4.64 15.60 2.72
C ASP A 246 -3.82 16.56 3.62
N SER A 247 -2.66 16.12 4.11
CA SER A 247 -1.80 16.92 4.96
C SER A 247 -1.30 18.19 4.25
N MET A 248 -0.88 18.05 2.98
CA MET A 248 -0.53 19.19 2.14
C MET A 248 -1.75 20.10 1.90
N GLY A 249 -2.90 19.49 1.56
CA GLY A 249 -4.15 20.21 1.32
C GLY A 249 -4.56 21.06 2.52
N ALA A 250 -4.57 20.49 3.72
CA ALA A 250 -4.91 21.18 4.96
C ALA A 250 -3.93 22.30 5.29
N GLY A 251 -2.63 22.08 5.10
CA GLY A 251 -1.60 23.11 5.28
C GLY A 251 -1.81 24.32 4.35
N VAL A 252 -2.10 24.03 3.06
CA VAL A 252 -2.40 25.07 2.06
C VAL A 252 -3.68 25.82 2.39
N VAL A 253 -4.78 25.13 2.76
CA VAL A 253 -6.04 25.77 3.20
C VAL A 253 -5.79 26.72 4.36
N LYS A 254 -5.02 26.30 5.37
CA LYS A 254 -4.65 27.15 6.50
C LYS A 254 -3.91 28.42 6.07
N ALA A 255 -2.95 28.30 5.12
CA ALA A 255 -2.20 29.45 4.60
C ALA A 255 -3.10 30.40 3.80
N LEU A 256 -3.99 29.88 2.95
CA LEU A 256 -4.95 30.67 2.19
C LEU A 256 -5.87 31.47 3.12
N LYS A 257 -6.43 30.85 4.17
CA LYS A 257 -7.28 31.52 5.16
C LYS A 257 -6.53 32.65 5.90
N GLN A 258 -5.25 32.45 6.19
CA GLN A 258 -4.43 33.51 6.83
C GLN A 258 -4.25 34.73 5.91
N TYR A 259 -4.24 34.54 4.60
CA TYR A 259 -4.25 35.61 3.60
C TYR A 259 -5.67 36.07 3.21
N SER A 260 -6.67 35.73 4.01
CA SER A 260 -8.08 36.13 3.86
C SER A 260 -8.75 35.57 2.58
N TYR A 261 -8.19 34.52 1.97
CA TYR A 261 -8.91 33.79 0.94
C TYR A 261 -9.96 32.88 1.58
N ARG A 262 -11.15 32.88 0.99
CA ARG A 262 -12.24 31.99 1.42
C ARG A 262 -12.16 30.66 0.66
N VAL A 263 -12.20 29.57 1.41
CA VAL A 263 -12.29 28.19 0.91
C VAL A 263 -13.63 27.63 1.39
N PRO A 264 -14.54 27.22 0.47
CA PRO A 264 -14.31 26.98 -0.98
C PRO A 264 -14.64 28.16 -1.91
N GLU A 265 -15.22 29.28 -1.48
CA GLU A 265 -15.89 30.28 -2.34
C GLU A 265 -14.95 30.95 -3.35
N GLN A 266 -13.70 31.16 -3.01
CA GLN A 266 -12.68 31.74 -3.90
C GLN A 266 -11.74 30.69 -4.43
N ILE A 267 -11.38 29.70 -3.63
CA ILE A 267 -10.43 28.65 -3.96
C ILE A 267 -10.95 27.32 -3.39
N SER A 268 -11.24 26.38 -4.25
CA SER A 268 -11.60 25.02 -3.88
C SER A 268 -10.36 24.13 -3.63
N MET A 269 -10.51 23.11 -2.77
CA MET A 269 -9.44 22.17 -2.43
C MET A 269 -9.93 20.74 -2.40
N ILE A 270 -9.17 19.82 -3.04
CA ILE A 270 -9.32 18.36 -2.88
C ILE A 270 -8.01 17.77 -2.39
N GLY A 271 -8.09 16.86 -1.42
CA GLY A 271 -6.96 16.06 -0.94
C GLY A 271 -6.99 14.60 -1.41
N ILE A 272 -6.08 13.80 -0.86
CA ILE A 272 -6.03 12.34 -0.98
C ILE A 272 -5.69 11.77 0.39
N ASP A 273 -6.23 10.63 0.73
CA ASP A 273 -6.05 9.71 1.83
C ASP A 273 -7.30 9.53 2.70
N ASP A 274 -8.17 10.52 2.84
CA ASP A 274 -9.29 10.58 3.79
C ASP A 274 -8.82 10.34 5.22
N LEU A 275 -7.95 11.26 5.68
CA LEU A 275 -7.45 11.25 7.06
C LEU A 275 -8.51 11.78 8.05
N PRO A 276 -8.49 11.35 9.33
CA PRO A 276 -9.53 11.70 10.30
C PRO A 276 -9.80 13.19 10.43
N PHE A 277 -8.78 14.02 10.32
CA PHE A 277 -8.94 15.48 10.44
C PHE A 277 -9.75 16.09 9.28
N CYS A 278 -9.90 15.42 8.14
CA CYS A 278 -10.67 15.93 7.01
C CYS A 278 -12.14 16.15 7.36
N SER A 279 -12.69 15.37 8.29
CA SER A 279 -14.07 15.45 8.74
C SER A 279 -14.33 16.49 9.85
N ILE A 280 -13.27 17.08 10.40
CA ILE A 280 -13.36 18.07 11.51
C ILE A 280 -12.66 19.38 11.18
N SER A 281 -11.97 19.48 10.04
CA SER A 281 -11.37 20.73 9.56
C SER A 281 -12.46 21.75 9.17
N ASP A 282 -12.07 23.00 9.10
CA ASP A 282 -12.93 24.09 8.63
C ASP A 282 -12.30 24.80 7.41
N PRO A 283 -12.88 24.64 6.20
CA PRO A 283 -13.99 23.72 5.84
C PRO A 283 -13.59 22.24 5.97
N MET A 284 -14.55 21.33 6.10
CA MET A 284 -14.31 19.90 6.00
C MET A 284 -13.74 19.56 4.63
N LEU A 285 -12.62 18.84 4.59
CA LEU A 285 -11.85 18.62 3.36
C LEU A 285 -12.46 17.51 2.50
N THR A 286 -12.86 17.85 1.27
CA THR A 286 -13.17 16.89 0.20
C THR A 286 -11.89 16.16 -0.18
N THR A 287 -11.95 14.83 -0.31
CA THR A 287 -10.75 14.01 -0.51
C THR A 287 -11.05 12.73 -1.29
N MET A 288 -10.00 12.14 -1.84
CA MET A 288 -10.03 10.81 -2.43
C MET A 288 -9.68 9.76 -1.36
N ALA A 289 -10.68 9.02 -0.91
CA ALA A 289 -10.49 7.99 0.13
C ALA A 289 -9.84 6.73 -0.43
N ILE A 290 -8.79 6.28 0.27
CA ILE A 290 -8.04 5.08 -0.06
C ILE A 290 -8.53 3.92 0.82
N PRO A 291 -8.77 2.72 0.27
CA PRO A 291 -9.16 1.54 1.05
C PRO A 291 -7.97 0.91 1.79
N LYS A 292 -7.43 1.61 2.79
CA LYS A 292 -6.18 1.32 3.52
C LYS A 292 -6.15 -0.09 4.14
N GLU A 293 -7.20 -0.44 4.88
CA GLU A 293 -7.32 -1.77 5.51
C GLU A 293 -7.40 -2.87 4.44
N THR A 294 -8.04 -2.59 3.30
CA THR A 294 -8.10 -3.54 2.18
C THR A 294 -6.73 -3.74 1.55
N MET A 295 -5.92 -2.68 1.45
CA MET A 295 -4.52 -2.81 1.00
C MET A 295 -3.75 -3.78 1.89
N GLY A 296 -3.83 -3.60 3.22
CA GLY A 296 -3.19 -4.49 4.19
C GLY A 296 -3.65 -5.94 4.06
N ARG A 297 -4.98 -6.18 4.02
CA ARG A 297 -5.55 -7.52 3.83
C ARG A 297 -5.08 -8.18 2.54
N MET A 298 -5.05 -7.44 1.43
CA MET A 298 -4.64 -7.98 0.14
C MET A 298 -3.15 -8.31 0.08
N ALA A 299 -2.30 -7.55 0.77
CA ALA A 299 -0.88 -7.85 0.85
C ALA A 299 -0.62 -9.18 1.59
N VAL A 300 -1.32 -9.40 2.72
CA VAL A 300 -1.21 -10.68 3.46
C VAL A 300 -1.74 -11.85 2.62
N ARG A 301 -2.89 -11.71 1.95
CA ARG A 301 -3.42 -12.76 1.06
C ARG A 301 -2.45 -13.09 -0.05
N ARG A 302 -1.89 -12.06 -0.70
CA ARG A 302 -0.92 -12.29 -1.76
C ARG A 302 0.33 -12.99 -1.25
N MET A 303 0.84 -12.59 -0.09
CA MET A 303 1.96 -13.26 0.54
C MET A 303 1.64 -14.73 0.87
N TYR A 304 0.44 -14.99 1.40
CA TYR A 304 0.00 -16.34 1.71
C TYR A 304 -0.05 -17.25 0.46
N GLU A 305 -0.61 -16.76 -0.65
CA GLU A 305 -0.64 -17.46 -1.95
C GLU A 305 0.77 -17.80 -2.44
N LYS A 306 1.71 -16.86 -2.32
CA LYS A 306 3.10 -17.05 -2.72
C LYS A 306 3.82 -18.10 -1.87
N VAL A 307 3.68 -18.02 -0.56
CA VAL A 307 4.37 -18.94 0.38
C VAL A 307 3.84 -20.37 0.25
N LEU A 308 2.55 -20.55 -0.03
CA LEU A 308 1.97 -21.88 -0.25
C LEU A 308 2.29 -22.45 -1.65
N GLY A 309 2.81 -21.62 -2.57
CA GLY A 309 3.10 -22.01 -3.93
C GLY A 309 1.87 -22.08 -4.85
N ASP A 310 0.73 -21.51 -4.42
CA ASP A 310 -0.52 -21.52 -5.19
C ASP A 310 -0.45 -20.61 -6.43
N SER A 311 0.48 -19.64 -6.45
CA SER A 311 0.69 -18.71 -7.59
C SER A 311 2.15 -18.26 -7.63
N GLN A 312 2.81 -18.53 -8.74
CA GLN A 312 4.20 -18.14 -8.99
C GLN A 312 4.32 -16.84 -9.80
N GLU A 313 3.25 -16.44 -10.48
CA GLU A 313 3.22 -15.23 -11.30
C GLU A 313 3.47 -13.99 -10.45
N CYS A 314 4.13 -12.99 -11.04
CA CYS A 314 4.23 -11.65 -10.47
C CYS A 314 2.90 -10.90 -10.71
N ILE A 315 2.27 -10.41 -9.65
CA ILE A 315 0.97 -9.74 -9.72
C ILE A 315 1.05 -8.35 -9.09
N LYS A 316 0.57 -7.34 -9.82
CA LYS A 316 0.40 -5.98 -9.31
C LYS A 316 -1.09 -5.69 -9.12
N LYS A 317 -1.52 -5.55 -7.85
CA LYS A 317 -2.92 -5.30 -7.49
C LYS A 317 -3.13 -3.81 -7.28
N LEU A 318 -4.00 -3.22 -8.09
CA LEU A 318 -4.42 -1.83 -8.00
C LEU A 318 -5.75 -1.72 -7.26
N LEU A 319 -5.84 -0.83 -6.28
CA LEU A 319 -7.07 -0.48 -5.59
C LEU A 319 -7.53 0.92 -6.01
N TYR A 320 -8.81 1.03 -6.37
CA TYR A 320 -9.39 2.31 -6.79
C TYR A 320 -9.86 3.12 -5.58
N PRO A 321 -9.39 4.37 -5.44
CA PRO A 321 -9.92 5.31 -4.48
C PRO A 321 -11.32 5.77 -4.87
N HIS A 322 -12.09 6.29 -3.92
CA HIS A 322 -13.38 6.92 -4.17
C HIS A 322 -13.42 8.33 -3.59
N LEU A 323 -14.21 9.19 -4.22
CA LEU A 323 -14.39 10.56 -3.77
C LEU A 323 -15.28 10.60 -2.52
N VAL A 324 -14.85 11.36 -1.52
CA VAL A 324 -15.65 11.75 -0.35
C VAL A 324 -15.86 13.24 -0.41
N GLU A 325 -17.05 13.64 -0.90
CA GLU A 325 -17.43 15.04 -0.98
C GLU A 325 -17.69 15.61 0.41
N ARG A 326 -17.14 16.81 0.67
CA ARG A 326 -17.34 17.60 1.87
C ARG A 326 -17.53 19.08 1.50
N GLU A 327 -16.98 19.99 2.30
CA GLU A 327 -17.27 21.43 2.18
C GLU A 327 -16.23 22.22 1.38
N SER A 328 -15.06 21.64 1.10
CA SER A 328 -13.92 22.39 0.53
C SER A 328 -13.96 22.60 -0.98
N VAL A 329 -15.06 22.25 -1.67
CA VAL A 329 -15.24 22.45 -3.12
C VAL A 329 -16.53 23.17 -3.38
N ALA A 330 -16.45 24.31 -4.11
CA ALA A 330 -17.60 25.04 -4.62
C ALA A 330 -17.95 24.58 -6.05
N LYS A 331 -19.23 24.66 -6.40
CA LYS A 331 -19.71 24.55 -7.80
C LYS A 331 -19.81 25.98 -8.36
N LEU A 332 -19.14 26.24 -9.52
CA LEU A 332 -19.10 27.52 -10.21
C LEU A 332 -20.22 27.67 -11.25
#